data_ef5e19a7d8219a87cb440bea7ccc7b6e
#
_entry.id   ef5e19a7d8219a87cb440bea7ccc7b6e
#
_cell.length_a   1.000
_cell.length_b   1.000
_cell.length_c   1.000
_cell.angle_alpha   90.00
_cell.angle_beta   90.00
_cell.angle_gamma   90.00
#
_symmetry.space_group_name_H-M   'P 1'
#
loop_
_entity.id
_entity.type
_entity.pdbx_description
1 polymer ?
#
loop_
_entity_poly.entity_id
_entity_poly.type
_entity_poly.pdbx_seq_one_letter_code
_entity_poly.pdbx_strand_id
1 'polypeptide(L)'
;ETKTRAMIDKCMELTAYEAQYRIPWIVFDRDQVQGFDEIIDEAERKGIQVGWSNPCFEIWMYVYFGSMPAIQDLWTCCSEFGRVYENKTGQKYSKADEQMYGKLCKAGNEEKAIQLAQQKLEQCKREGKTKPSEMCPCTTVHELVKEIKGKVK
;
A
#
# COMPACT_ATOMS: atom_id res chain seq x y z
N GLU A 1 -1.77 11.14 -13.43
CA GLU A 1 -2.74 11.85 -12.64
C GLU A 1 -2.07 12.97 -11.85
N THR A 2 -2.63 14.19 -11.97
CA THR A 2 -2.00 15.42 -11.49
C THR A 2 -1.79 15.44 -9.97
N LYS A 3 -2.78 14.97 -9.21
CA LYS A 3 -2.69 14.96 -7.75
C LYS A 3 -1.59 14.04 -7.26
N THR A 4 -1.47 12.86 -7.87
CA THR A 4 -0.46 11.89 -7.45
C THR A 4 0.94 12.38 -7.79
N ARG A 5 1.11 13.00 -8.97
CA ARG A 5 2.41 13.59 -9.32
C ARG A 5 2.79 14.73 -8.39
N ALA A 6 1.81 15.50 -7.93
CA ALA A 6 2.06 16.59 -6.99
C ALA A 6 2.61 16.08 -5.66
N MET A 7 2.33 14.82 -5.29
CA MET A 7 2.90 14.22 -4.09
C MET A 7 4.43 14.11 -4.18
N ILE A 8 4.96 13.82 -5.36
CA ILE A 8 6.41 13.75 -5.56
C ILE A 8 7.03 15.11 -5.30
N ASP A 9 6.48 16.16 -5.90
CA ASP A 9 7.00 17.52 -5.75
C ASP A 9 6.93 17.98 -4.29
N LYS A 10 5.80 17.70 -3.61
CA LYS A 10 5.65 18.07 -2.22
C LYS A 10 6.63 17.31 -1.33
N CYS A 11 6.84 16.04 -1.61
CA CYS A 11 7.78 15.19 -0.88
C CYS A 11 9.20 15.74 -1.03
N MET A 12 9.60 16.10 -2.24
CA MET A 12 10.91 16.68 -2.50
C MET A 12 11.09 18.02 -1.79
N GLU A 13 10.06 18.86 -1.79
CA GLU A 13 10.07 20.13 -1.09
C GLU A 13 10.30 19.95 0.40
N LEU A 14 9.55 19.03 1.02
CA LEU A 14 9.66 18.80 2.45
C LEU A 14 11.00 18.17 2.85
N THR A 15 11.54 17.26 2.04
CA THR A 15 12.81 16.62 2.34
C THR A 15 14.01 17.55 2.14
N ALA A 16 13.87 18.60 1.37
CA ALA A 16 14.96 19.58 1.19
C ALA A 16 15.38 20.20 2.51
N TYR A 17 14.49 20.26 3.48
CA TYR A 17 14.80 20.85 4.80
C TYR A 17 15.35 19.85 5.81
N GLU A 18 15.09 18.55 5.62
CA GLU A 18 15.46 17.52 6.60
C GLU A 18 16.05 16.27 5.95
N ALA A 19 16.66 16.42 4.76
CA ALA A 19 17.13 15.30 3.96
C ALA A 19 18.08 14.35 4.70
N GLN A 20 18.89 14.88 5.61
CA GLN A 20 19.91 14.10 6.30
C GLN A 20 19.33 13.13 7.35
N TYR A 21 18.07 13.30 7.73
CA TYR A 21 17.45 12.50 8.80
C TYR A 21 16.32 11.61 8.36
N ARG A 22 15.87 11.73 7.10
CA ARG A 22 14.63 11.07 6.69
C ARG A 22 14.74 10.41 5.32
N ILE A 23 14.12 9.24 5.22
CA ILE A 23 13.87 8.60 3.94
C ILE A 23 12.44 8.97 3.56
N PRO A 24 12.25 9.70 2.46
CA PRO A 24 10.89 10.10 2.09
C PRO A 24 10.09 8.95 1.47
N TRP A 25 8.82 8.91 1.80
CA TRP A 25 7.87 7.93 1.24
C TRP A 25 6.64 8.64 0.72
N ILE A 26 6.10 8.13 -0.39
CA ILE A 26 4.75 8.48 -0.81
C ILE A 26 3.93 7.19 -0.85
N VAL A 27 2.63 7.32 -0.57
CA VAL A 27 1.72 6.17 -0.55
C VAL A 27 0.52 6.49 -1.42
N PHE A 28 0.24 5.61 -2.39
CA PHE A 28 -0.94 5.77 -3.23
C PHE A 28 -1.32 4.43 -3.84
N ASP A 29 -2.54 4.33 -4.34
CA ASP A 29 -3.00 3.13 -5.01
C ASP A 29 -3.21 3.39 -6.49
N ARG A 30 -3.35 2.30 -7.24
CA ARG A 30 -3.54 2.41 -8.68
C ARG A 30 -4.87 3.05 -9.02
N ASP A 31 -5.95 2.53 -8.43
CA ASP A 31 -7.31 3.06 -8.63
C ASP A 31 -7.49 3.59 -10.06
N GLN A 32 -7.72 4.89 -10.22
CA GLN A 32 -7.87 5.52 -11.52
C GLN A 32 -6.67 6.39 -11.90
N VAL A 33 -5.53 6.13 -11.27
CA VAL A 33 -4.29 6.87 -11.55
C VAL A 33 -3.76 6.51 -12.94
N GLN A 34 -3.55 7.52 -13.78
CA GLN A 34 -2.93 7.32 -15.08
C GLN A 34 -1.41 7.39 -14.91
N GLY A 35 -0.69 6.53 -15.65
CA GLY A 35 0.76 6.52 -15.57
C GLY A 35 1.29 5.96 -14.25
N PHE A 36 0.63 4.95 -13.73
CA PHE A 36 0.98 4.34 -12.44
C PHE A 36 2.46 3.94 -12.38
N ASP A 37 2.93 3.19 -13.38
CA ASP A 37 4.33 2.72 -13.40
C ASP A 37 5.31 3.89 -13.54
N GLU A 38 4.97 4.87 -14.37
CA GLU A 38 5.83 6.03 -14.63
C GLU A 38 5.98 6.90 -13.39
N ILE A 39 4.90 7.05 -12.62
CA ILE A 39 4.95 7.84 -11.38
C ILE A 39 5.83 7.15 -10.34
N ILE A 40 5.71 5.84 -10.21
CA ILE A 40 6.53 5.07 -9.28
C ILE A 40 8.00 5.18 -9.69
N ASP A 41 8.29 4.99 -10.98
CA ASP A 41 9.66 5.06 -11.48
C ASP A 41 10.26 6.45 -11.28
N GLU A 42 9.50 7.51 -11.54
CA GLU A 42 9.96 8.89 -11.32
C GLU A 42 10.28 9.13 -9.85
N ALA A 43 9.40 8.69 -8.94
CA ALA A 43 9.62 8.86 -7.51
C ALA A 43 10.90 8.15 -7.07
N GLU A 44 11.09 6.91 -7.51
CA GLU A 44 12.26 6.12 -7.12
C GLU A 44 13.55 6.73 -7.66
N ARG A 45 13.52 7.26 -8.87
CA ARG A 45 14.70 7.95 -9.44
C ARG A 45 15.06 9.20 -8.65
N LYS A 46 14.10 9.80 -7.96
CA LYS A 46 14.33 10.98 -7.11
C LYS A 46 14.65 10.63 -5.66
N GLY A 47 14.83 9.34 -5.37
CA GLY A 47 15.16 8.88 -4.02
C GLY A 47 13.98 8.75 -3.09
N ILE A 48 12.76 8.75 -3.63
CA ILE A 48 11.53 8.61 -2.86
C ILE A 48 11.09 7.14 -2.90
N GLN A 49 10.83 6.57 -1.73
CA GLN A 49 10.27 5.22 -1.64
C GLN A 49 8.77 5.29 -1.87
N VAL A 50 8.20 4.23 -2.43
CA VAL A 50 6.79 4.23 -2.77
C VAL A 50 6.09 3.02 -2.15
N GLY A 51 5.07 3.30 -1.33
CA GLY A 51 4.14 2.27 -0.88
C GLY A 51 2.93 2.29 -1.80
N TRP A 52 2.92 1.40 -2.80
CA TRP A 52 1.82 1.35 -3.75
C TRP A 52 0.96 0.11 -3.53
N SER A 53 -0.29 0.19 -3.97
CA SER A 53 -1.23 -0.93 -3.92
C SER A 53 -1.97 -1.03 -5.25
N ASN A 54 -2.26 -2.24 -5.69
CA ASN A 54 -2.93 -2.53 -6.96
C ASN A 54 -3.92 -3.66 -6.72
N PRO A 55 -5.23 -3.48 -6.90
CA PRO A 55 -5.90 -2.33 -7.52
C PRO A 55 -6.16 -1.16 -6.59
N CYS A 56 -6.20 -1.36 -5.28
CA CYS A 56 -6.51 -0.28 -4.34
C CYS A 56 -5.90 -0.55 -2.97
N PHE A 57 -5.89 0.47 -2.12
CA PHE A 57 -5.27 0.40 -0.79
C PHE A 57 -5.89 -0.70 0.09
N GLU A 58 -7.15 -1.02 -0.13
CA GLU A 58 -7.83 -2.06 0.63
C GLU A 58 -7.14 -3.42 0.51
N ILE A 59 -6.37 -3.67 -0.54
CA ILE A 59 -5.58 -4.90 -0.66
C ILE A 59 -4.60 -5.03 0.51
N TRP A 60 -3.96 -3.93 0.90
CA TRP A 60 -3.04 -3.95 2.04
C TRP A 60 -3.78 -4.25 3.35
N MET A 61 -4.94 -3.63 3.54
CA MET A 61 -5.72 -3.87 4.76
C MET A 61 -6.31 -5.27 4.80
N TYR A 62 -6.66 -5.82 3.64
CA TYR A 62 -7.24 -7.15 3.53
C TYR A 62 -6.32 -8.23 4.11
N VAL A 63 -5.00 -8.11 3.86
CA VAL A 63 -4.07 -9.15 4.30
C VAL A 63 -3.90 -9.22 5.83
N TYR A 64 -4.33 -8.19 6.56
CA TYR A 64 -4.39 -8.29 8.02
C TYR A 64 -5.29 -9.43 8.49
N PHE A 65 -6.26 -9.82 7.68
CA PHE A 65 -7.23 -10.86 8.03
C PHE A 65 -6.83 -12.25 7.56
N GLY A 66 -5.59 -12.43 7.13
CA GLY A 66 -4.99 -13.74 6.97
C GLY A 66 -4.92 -14.30 5.56
N SER A 67 -5.31 -13.53 4.54
CA SER A 67 -5.19 -14.00 3.16
C SER A 67 -5.02 -12.86 2.18
N MET A 68 -4.28 -13.15 1.10
CA MET A 68 -4.20 -12.26 -0.05
C MET A 68 -5.29 -12.73 -1.02
N PRO A 69 -6.33 -11.92 -1.26
CA PRO A 69 -7.44 -12.36 -2.12
C PRO A 69 -7.04 -12.35 -3.59
N ALA A 70 -7.71 -13.17 -4.40
CA ALA A 70 -7.47 -13.22 -5.84
C ALA A 70 -8.38 -12.21 -6.56
N ILE A 71 -8.29 -10.95 -6.18
CA ILE A 71 -9.15 -9.86 -6.67
C ILE A 71 -8.31 -8.91 -7.51
N GLN A 72 -8.76 -8.66 -8.75
CA GLN A 72 -7.98 -7.84 -9.68
C GLN A 72 -8.66 -6.53 -10.08
N ASP A 73 -9.93 -6.34 -9.72
CA ASP A 73 -10.64 -5.11 -10.07
C ASP A 73 -10.97 -4.28 -8.83
N LEU A 74 -10.98 -2.97 -9.04
CA LEU A 74 -11.17 -2.00 -7.97
C LEU A 74 -12.50 -2.18 -7.23
N TRP A 75 -13.60 -2.31 -7.99
CA TRP A 75 -14.92 -2.38 -7.37
C TRP A 75 -15.06 -3.61 -6.47
N THR A 76 -14.63 -4.78 -6.95
CA THR A 76 -14.70 -6.01 -6.17
C THR A 76 -13.81 -5.92 -4.94
N CYS A 77 -12.62 -5.32 -5.08
CA CYS A 77 -11.69 -5.16 -3.98
C CYS A 77 -12.31 -4.37 -2.83
N CYS A 78 -12.86 -3.21 -3.13
CA CYS A 78 -13.46 -2.35 -2.11
C CYS A 78 -14.69 -3.00 -1.48
N SER A 79 -15.54 -3.61 -2.30
CA SER A 79 -16.76 -4.26 -1.84
C SER A 79 -16.46 -5.46 -0.94
N GLU A 80 -15.56 -6.33 -1.36
CA GLU A 80 -15.20 -7.51 -0.58
C GLU A 80 -14.47 -7.13 0.71
N PHE A 81 -13.60 -6.13 0.66
CA PHE A 81 -12.94 -5.69 1.87
C PHE A 81 -13.95 -5.18 2.90
N GLY A 82 -14.92 -4.39 2.46
CA GLY A 82 -15.96 -3.88 3.35
C GLY A 82 -16.71 -5.01 4.04
N ARG A 83 -17.06 -6.05 3.29
CA ARG A 83 -17.76 -7.22 3.83
C ARG A 83 -16.89 -7.97 4.85
N VAL A 84 -15.63 -8.21 4.52
CA VAL A 84 -14.72 -8.94 5.42
C VAL A 84 -14.45 -8.10 6.67
N TYR A 85 -14.26 -6.80 6.51
CA TYR A 85 -14.01 -5.91 7.64
C TYR A 85 -15.18 -5.93 8.63
N GLU A 86 -16.42 -5.80 8.13
CA GLU A 86 -17.61 -5.84 8.98
C GLU A 86 -17.74 -7.18 9.68
N ASN A 87 -17.45 -8.29 8.97
CA ASN A 87 -17.49 -9.62 9.55
C ASN A 87 -16.46 -9.78 10.68
N LYS A 88 -15.26 -9.24 10.51
CA LYS A 88 -14.16 -9.39 11.47
C LYS A 88 -14.24 -8.43 12.64
N THR A 89 -14.77 -7.24 12.44
CA THR A 89 -14.78 -6.19 13.48
C THR A 89 -16.16 -5.92 14.06
N GLY A 90 -17.22 -6.34 13.39
CA GLY A 90 -18.59 -5.99 13.78
C GLY A 90 -18.96 -4.55 13.45
N GLN A 91 -18.11 -3.82 12.73
CA GLN A 91 -18.32 -2.41 12.39
C GLN A 91 -18.30 -2.22 10.87
N LYS A 92 -19.07 -1.25 10.39
CA LYS A 92 -19.06 -0.90 8.99
C LYS A 92 -17.73 -0.25 8.63
N TYR A 93 -17.21 -0.61 7.45
CA TYR A 93 -15.97 -0.01 6.95
C TYR A 93 -16.21 1.44 6.53
N SER A 94 -15.34 2.34 6.96
CA SER A 94 -15.33 3.74 6.55
C SER A 94 -13.90 4.13 6.18
N LYS A 95 -13.71 4.62 4.96
CA LYS A 95 -12.38 5.06 4.49
C LYS A 95 -11.82 6.22 5.31
N ALA A 96 -12.69 7.00 5.94
CA ALA A 96 -12.30 8.17 6.70
C ALA A 96 -12.04 7.89 8.18
N ASP A 97 -12.05 6.63 8.60
CA ASP A 97 -11.84 6.27 10.00
C ASP A 97 -10.38 6.50 10.40
N GLU A 98 -10.14 7.49 11.23
CA GLU A 98 -8.80 7.83 11.70
C GLU A 98 -8.19 6.77 12.62
N GLN A 99 -9.01 5.85 13.14
CA GLN A 99 -8.56 4.79 14.04
C GLN A 99 -8.40 3.45 13.31
N MET A 100 -8.39 3.49 11.99
CA MET A 100 -8.34 2.27 11.18
C MET A 100 -7.14 1.39 11.51
N TYR A 101 -5.97 1.98 11.66
CA TYR A 101 -4.76 1.22 11.94
C TYR A 101 -4.90 0.40 13.24
N GLY A 102 -5.37 1.04 14.30
CA GLY A 102 -5.57 0.35 15.57
C GLY A 102 -6.59 -0.78 15.47
N LYS A 103 -7.64 -0.56 14.70
CA LYS A 103 -8.69 -1.57 14.49
C LYS A 103 -8.16 -2.77 13.69
N LEU A 104 -7.34 -2.53 12.69
CA LEU A 104 -6.71 -3.60 11.91
C LEU A 104 -5.78 -4.44 12.77
N CYS A 105 -4.96 -3.78 13.59
CA CYS A 105 -4.03 -4.49 14.47
C CYS A 105 -4.76 -5.30 15.52
N LYS A 106 -5.89 -4.80 16.01
CA LYS A 106 -6.68 -5.51 17.03
C LYS A 106 -7.44 -6.69 16.46
N ALA A 107 -8.06 -6.52 15.29
CA ALA A 107 -8.91 -7.56 14.69
C ALA A 107 -8.14 -8.51 13.79
N GLY A 108 -6.96 -8.11 13.32
CA GLY A 108 -6.14 -8.91 12.41
C GLY A 108 -4.74 -9.14 12.97
N ASN A 109 -3.81 -9.44 12.07
CA ASN A 109 -2.42 -9.77 12.44
C ASN A 109 -1.46 -9.05 11.49
N GLU A 110 -0.77 -8.03 12.01
CA GLU A 110 0.13 -7.22 11.19
C GLU A 110 1.35 -7.99 10.68
N GLU A 111 1.93 -8.85 11.51
CA GLU A 111 3.08 -9.64 11.07
C GLU A 111 2.70 -10.58 9.92
N LYS A 112 1.52 -11.17 10.02
CA LYS A 112 1.00 -12.03 8.95
C LYS A 112 0.74 -11.21 7.69
N ALA A 113 0.21 -10.00 7.84
CA ALA A 113 -0.02 -9.10 6.73
C ALA A 113 1.28 -8.79 5.98
N ILE A 114 2.35 -8.48 6.72
CA ILE A 114 3.65 -8.20 6.13
C ILE A 114 4.16 -9.43 5.36
N GLN A 115 4.05 -10.62 5.94
CA GLN A 115 4.48 -11.86 5.29
C GLN A 115 3.72 -12.11 4.00
N LEU A 116 2.40 -11.98 4.03
CA LEU A 116 1.56 -12.24 2.86
C LEU A 116 1.84 -11.26 1.73
N ALA A 117 2.00 -9.98 2.07
CA ALA A 117 2.32 -8.97 1.08
C ALA A 117 3.68 -9.24 0.44
N GLN A 118 4.69 -9.60 1.24
CA GLN A 118 6.02 -9.91 0.74
C GLN A 118 6.01 -11.15 -0.14
N GLN A 119 5.30 -12.20 0.27
CA GLN A 119 5.19 -13.42 -0.52
C GLN A 119 4.54 -13.17 -1.88
N LYS A 120 3.51 -12.32 -1.90
CA LYS A 120 2.83 -12.01 -3.16
C LYS A 120 3.74 -11.21 -4.09
N LEU A 121 4.46 -10.25 -3.55
CA LEU A 121 5.40 -9.45 -4.35
C LEU A 121 6.48 -10.35 -4.96
N GLU A 122 7.05 -11.25 -4.16
CA GLU A 122 8.07 -12.18 -4.63
C GLU A 122 7.51 -13.15 -5.67
N GLN A 123 6.28 -13.61 -5.49
CA GLN A 123 5.63 -14.46 -6.48
C GLN A 123 5.49 -13.76 -7.81
N CYS A 124 5.04 -12.51 -7.81
CA CYS A 124 4.90 -11.73 -9.03
C CYS A 124 6.25 -11.59 -9.75
N LYS A 125 7.31 -11.34 -8.99
CA LYS A 125 8.64 -11.20 -9.58
C LYS A 125 9.13 -12.53 -10.17
N ARG A 126 8.86 -13.64 -9.49
CA ARG A 126 9.22 -14.98 -10.00
C ARG A 126 8.48 -15.32 -11.28
N GLU A 127 7.26 -14.77 -11.44
CA GLU A 127 6.47 -14.96 -12.66
C GLU A 127 6.93 -14.07 -13.81
N GLY A 128 8.00 -13.31 -13.61
CA GLY A 128 8.57 -12.45 -14.65
C GLY A 128 7.95 -11.08 -14.76
N LYS A 129 7.09 -10.70 -13.84
CA LYS A 129 6.47 -9.39 -13.85
C LYS A 129 7.46 -8.35 -13.34
N THR A 130 7.64 -7.27 -14.10
CA THR A 130 8.62 -6.24 -13.78
C THR A 130 7.98 -4.90 -13.46
N LYS A 131 6.74 -4.66 -13.90
CA LYS A 131 6.06 -3.39 -13.69
C LYS A 131 4.98 -3.53 -12.63
N PRO A 132 4.86 -2.55 -11.71
CA PRO A 132 3.80 -2.60 -10.70
C PRO A 132 2.39 -2.80 -11.27
N SER A 133 2.11 -2.24 -12.45
CA SER A 133 0.81 -2.42 -13.10
C SER A 133 0.51 -3.88 -13.48
N GLU A 134 1.54 -4.69 -13.64
CA GLU A 134 1.38 -6.12 -13.95
C GLU A 134 1.17 -6.98 -12.70
N MET A 135 1.41 -6.42 -11.55
CA MET A 135 1.33 -7.11 -10.26
C MET A 135 -0.01 -6.79 -9.60
N CYS A 136 -0.99 -7.64 -9.79
CA CYS A 136 -2.34 -7.39 -9.27
C CYS A 136 -3.03 -8.71 -8.90
N PRO A 137 -3.50 -8.87 -7.66
CA PRO A 137 -3.41 -7.92 -6.55
C PRO A 137 -2.02 -7.94 -5.92
N CYS A 138 -1.55 -6.77 -5.50
CA CYS A 138 -0.23 -6.67 -4.87
C CYS A 138 -0.10 -5.33 -4.14
N THR A 139 0.80 -5.26 -3.17
CA THR A 139 1.05 -4.02 -2.43
C THR A 139 2.49 -4.01 -1.94
N THR A 140 3.08 -2.82 -1.84
CA THR A 140 4.38 -2.63 -1.20
C THR A 140 4.29 -1.79 0.07
N VAL A 141 3.07 -1.50 0.55
CA VAL A 141 2.89 -0.73 1.78
C VAL A 141 3.54 -1.44 2.97
N HIS A 142 3.64 -2.77 2.93
CA HIS A 142 4.32 -3.54 3.99
C HIS A 142 5.77 -3.12 4.16
N GLU A 143 6.43 -2.65 3.11
CA GLU A 143 7.82 -2.20 3.21
C GLU A 143 7.93 -0.94 4.07
N LEU A 144 6.98 -0.03 3.92
CA LEU A 144 6.91 1.16 4.77
C LEU A 144 6.65 0.79 6.23
N VAL A 145 5.71 -0.12 6.46
CA VAL A 145 5.38 -0.57 7.82
C VAL A 145 6.59 -1.22 8.48
N LYS A 146 7.33 -2.05 7.74
CA LYS A 146 8.56 -2.67 8.25
C LYS A 146 9.58 -1.61 8.63
N GLU A 147 9.76 -0.59 7.80
CA GLU A 147 10.73 0.47 8.10
C GLU A 147 10.34 1.23 9.35
N ILE A 148 9.07 1.59 9.49
CA ILE A 148 8.59 2.29 10.68
C ILE A 148 8.82 1.45 11.93
N LYS A 149 8.47 0.17 11.89
CA LYS A 149 8.65 -0.73 13.04
C LYS A 149 10.12 -0.91 13.39
N GLY A 150 10.99 -0.94 12.40
CA GLY A 150 12.43 -1.04 12.64
C GLY A 150 13.01 0.17 13.34
N LYS A 151 12.42 1.34 13.18
CA LYS A 151 12.90 2.59 13.79
C LYS A 151 12.36 2.84 15.20
N VAL A 152 11.30 2.12 15.58
CA VAL A 152 10.66 2.31 16.88
C VAL A 152 11.32 1.47 17.98
N LYS A 153 12.22 0.58 17.62
CA LYS A 153 12.91 -0.27 18.59
C LYS A 153 13.89 0.50 19.46
#